data_80b990d224aef58991dce291551e9f9f
#
_entry.id   80b990d224aef58991dce291551e9f9f
#
_cell.length_a   1.000
_cell.length_b   1.000
_cell.length_c   1.000
_cell.angle_alpha   90.00
_cell.angle_beta   90.00
_cell.angle_gamma   90.00
#
_symmetry.space_group_name_H-M   'P 1'
#
loop_
_entity.id
_entity.type
_entity.pdbx_description
1 polymer ?
#
loop_
_entity_poly.entity_id
_entity_poly.type
_entity_poly.pdbx_seq_one_letter_code
_entity_poly.pdbx_strand_id
1 'polypeptide(L)'
;PYLDNSSGFQSYQYRCIEFSLGNKNAAMLKPHAHRPDLLALVQAAYVAPSLYDESLRLLARRGLAVPATHTQRDWSQPYTASKDVEQAWLQVYRDPKAHWDLYQLGEELTDLEDAFRLWRFRHVTTVERIIGFKRGTGGTGGVSYLRKMLDVVLFPEIWSLRTEL
;
A
#
# COMPACT_ATOMS: atom_id res chain seq x y z
N PRO A 1 8.08 21.81 18.19
CA PRO A 1 8.43 20.38 18.19
C PRO A 1 7.43 19.49 17.46
N TYR A 2 6.16 19.91 17.35
CA TYR A 2 5.10 19.12 16.70
C TYR A 2 4.99 19.38 15.18
N LEU A 3 5.84 20.22 14.60
CA LEU A 3 5.82 20.59 13.18
C LEU A 3 6.73 19.76 12.30
N ASP A 4 7.46 18.79 12.88
CA ASP A 4 8.47 17.99 12.17
C ASP A 4 7.94 16.85 11.31
N ASN A 5 6.63 16.65 11.19
CA ASN A 5 6.06 15.48 10.52
C ASN A 5 6.70 14.14 10.99
N SER A 6 7.05 14.08 12.27
CA SER A 6 7.81 12.97 12.84
C SER A 6 6.94 11.81 13.33
N SER A 7 5.61 11.95 13.25
CA SER A 7 4.67 10.93 13.73
C SER A 7 3.40 10.83 12.90
N GLY A 8 2.70 9.70 13.05
CA GLY A 8 1.44 9.44 12.37
C GLY A 8 1.55 9.38 10.85
N PHE A 9 0.49 9.74 10.13
CA PHE A 9 0.40 9.67 8.65
C PHE A 9 1.42 10.58 7.92
N GLN A 10 2.07 11.50 8.61
CA GLN A 10 3.03 12.43 8.00
C GLN A 10 4.48 12.07 8.30
N SER A 11 4.70 11.03 9.13
CA SER A 11 6.05 10.57 9.40
C SER A 11 6.69 9.94 8.16
N TYR A 12 8.02 10.05 8.06
CA TYR A 12 8.75 9.39 6.99
C TYR A 12 8.62 7.85 7.07
N GLN A 13 8.57 7.30 8.29
CA GLN A 13 8.40 5.85 8.51
C GLN A 13 7.07 5.36 7.92
N TYR A 14 5.97 6.04 8.26
CA TYR A 14 4.67 5.70 7.68
C TYR A 14 4.71 5.80 6.16
N ARG A 15 5.34 6.84 5.62
CA ARG A 15 5.44 7.07 4.18
C ARG A 15 6.27 6.00 3.48
N CYS A 16 7.40 5.58 4.08
CA CYS A 16 8.17 4.45 3.56
C CYS A 16 7.34 3.16 3.52
N ILE A 17 6.61 2.84 4.60
CA ILE A 17 5.74 1.67 4.66
C ILE A 17 4.66 1.77 3.57
N GLU A 18 3.98 2.90 3.46
CA GLU A 18 2.91 3.09 2.48
C GLU A 18 3.39 2.92 1.04
N PHE A 19 4.57 3.46 0.70
CA PHE A 19 5.18 3.27 -0.62
C PHE A 19 5.62 1.82 -0.85
N SER A 20 6.19 1.17 0.18
CA SER A 20 6.56 -0.24 0.10
C SER A 20 5.36 -1.16 -0.06
N LEU A 21 4.18 -0.77 0.42
CA LEU A 21 2.92 -1.49 0.22
C LEU A 21 2.23 -1.16 -1.12
N GLY A 22 2.69 -0.15 -1.87
CA GLY A 22 2.21 0.13 -3.22
C GLY A 22 1.40 1.40 -3.39
N ASN A 23 1.07 2.14 -2.33
CA ASN A 23 0.37 3.42 -2.47
C ASN A 23 1.31 4.54 -2.92
N LYS A 24 1.67 4.54 -4.20
CA LYS A 24 2.63 5.47 -4.83
C LYS A 24 1.98 6.81 -5.17
N ASN A 25 2.25 7.83 -4.36
CA ASN A 25 1.77 9.20 -4.59
C ASN A 25 2.92 10.21 -4.43
N ALA A 26 3.42 10.74 -5.54
CA ALA A 26 4.53 11.69 -5.58
C ALA A 26 4.32 12.94 -4.73
N ALA A 27 3.07 13.40 -4.56
CA ALA A 27 2.77 14.57 -3.74
C ALA A 27 3.19 14.39 -2.27
N MET A 28 3.30 13.13 -1.82
CA MET A 28 3.68 12.78 -0.46
C MET A 28 5.19 12.90 -0.19
N LEU A 29 6.01 13.19 -1.19
CA LEU A 29 7.43 13.54 -1.02
C LEU A 29 7.62 14.99 -0.50
N LYS A 30 6.72 15.90 -0.89
CA LYS A 30 6.82 17.33 -0.56
C LYS A 30 6.97 17.62 0.94
N PRO A 31 6.24 16.97 1.86
CA PRO A 31 6.37 17.23 3.29
C PRO A 31 7.78 17.00 3.85
N HIS A 32 8.60 16.18 3.16
CA HIS A 32 9.96 15.81 3.59
C HIS A 32 11.04 16.63 2.89
N ALA A 33 10.70 17.56 1.98
CA ALA A 33 11.65 18.33 1.18
C ALA A 33 12.62 19.19 2.02
N HIS A 34 12.24 19.57 3.24
CA HIS A 34 13.07 20.33 4.17
C HIS A 34 14.10 19.48 4.94
N ARG A 35 14.06 18.15 4.80
CA ARG A 35 14.96 17.19 5.45
C ARG A 35 15.55 16.26 4.39
N PRO A 36 16.70 16.62 3.77
CA PRO A 36 17.29 15.84 2.66
C PRO A 36 17.61 14.38 3.03
N ASP A 37 18.02 14.14 4.27
CA ASP A 37 18.30 12.81 4.81
C ASP A 37 17.03 11.92 4.81
N LEU A 38 15.91 12.43 5.28
CA LEU A 38 14.64 11.71 5.33
C LEU A 38 14.00 11.62 3.93
N LEU A 39 14.11 12.68 3.13
CA LEU A 39 13.63 12.68 1.75
C LEU A 39 14.29 11.58 0.93
N ALA A 40 15.60 11.36 1.08
CA ALA A 40 16.31 10.30 0.37
C ALA A 40 15.75 8.91 0.70
N LEU A 41 15.43 8.63 1.97
CA LEU A 41 14.82 7.37 2.40
C LEU A 41 13.42 7.19 1.80
N VAL A 42 12.58 8.21 1.89
CA VAL A 42 11.22 8.17 1.36
C VAL A 42 11.24 8.03 -0.17
N GLN A 43 12.15 8.72 -0.85
CA GLN A 43 12.31 8.65 -2.30
C GLN A 43 12.80 7.27 -2.75
N ALA A 44 13.71 6.65 -2.01
CA ALA A 44 14.14 5.27 -2.29
C ALA A 44 12.97 4.29 -2.23
N ALA A 45 12.11 4.39 -1.20
CA ALA A 45 10.90 3.58 -1.09
C ALA A 45 9.87 3.91 -2.20
N TYR A 46 9.80 5.16 -2.64
CA TYR A 46 8.90 5.59 -3.70
C TYR A 46 9.24 4.97 -5.06
N VAL A 47 10.52 4.90 -5.43
CA VAL A 47 10.95 4.37 -6.74
C VAL A 47 11.19 2.86 -6.74
N ALA A 48 11.26 2.22 -5.58
CA ALA A 48 11.41 0.77 -5.47
C ALA A 48 10.12 0.03 -5.84
N PRO A 49 10.18 -1.23 -6.29
CA PRO A 49 9.00 -2.08 -6.41
C PRO A 49 8.30 -2.22 -5.04
N SER A 50 6.98 -2.29 -5.06
CA SER A 50 6.21 -2.58 -3.85
C SER A 50 6.23 -4.07 -3.52
N LEU A 51 5.77 -4.40 -2.32
CA LEU A 51 5.55 -5.79 -1.92
C LEU A 51 4.63 -6.52 -2.91
N TYR A 52 3.59 -5.85 -3.39
CA TYR A 52 2.67 -6.44 -4.38
C TYR A 52 3.35 -6.64 -5.73
N ASP A 53 4.17 -5.69 -6.20
CA ASP A 53 4.96 -5.85 -7.43
C ASP A 53 5.89 -7.08 -7.34
N GLU A 54 6.57 -7.28 -6.21
CA GLU A 54 7.42 -8.46 -6.00
C GLU A 54 6.60 -9.76 -5.92
N SER A 55 5.41 -9.72 -5.33
CA SER A 55 4.50 -10.86 -5.31
C SER A 55 4.07 -11.25 -6.73
N LEU A 56 3.71 -10.30 -7.59
CA LEU A 56 3.37 -10.55 -8.99
C LEU A 56 4.55 -11.10 -9.79
N ARG A 57 5.75 -10.60 -9.54
CA ARG A 57 6.99 -11.15 -10.13
C ARG A 57 7.24 -12.59 -9.66
N LEU A 58 6.92 -12.90 -8.40
CA LEU A 58 6.99 -14.27 -7.89
C LEU A 58 5.98 -15.20 -8.59
N LEU A 59 4.72 -14.76 -8.76
CA LEU A 59 3.71 -15.52 -9.50
C LEU A 59 4.21 -15.85 -10.92
N ALA A 60 4.75 -14.84 -11.63
CA ALA A 60 5.29 -15.02 -12.98
C ALA A 60 6.46 -16.02 -12.99
N ARG A 61 7.38 -15.95 -12.04
CA ARG A 61 8.49 -16.92 -11.91
C ARG A 61 8.02 -18.35 -11.62
N ARG A 62 6.85 -18.50 -11.01
CA ARG A 62 6.20 -19.79 -10.74
C ARG A 62 5.36 -20.28 -11.91
N GLY A 63 5.38 -19.61 -13.06
CA GLY A 63 4.71 -20.01 -14.30
C GLY A 63 3.26 -19.56 -14.42
N LEU A 64 2.76 -18.73 -13.53
CA LEU A 64 1.43 -18.14 -13.64
C LEU A 64 1.43 -17.00 -14.67
N ALA A 65 0.32 -16.83 -15.39
CA ALA A 65 0.18 -15.90 -16.50
C ALA A 65 0.00 -14.45 -16.02
N VAL A 66 1.07 -13.86 -15.47
CA VAL A 66 1.10 -12.44 -15.11
C VAL A 66 1.69 -11.64 -16.27
N PRO A 67 0.98 -10.62 -16.81
CA PRO A 67 1.47 -9.82 -17.94
C PRO A 67 2.76 -9.07 -17.61
N ALA A 68 3.66 -8.94 -18.60
CA ALA A 68 4.91 -8.21 -18.45
C ALA A 68 4.71 -6.73 -18.04
N THR A 69 3.59 -6.14 -18.42
CA THR A 69 3.17 -4.78 -18.02
C THR A 69 3.00 -4.61 -16.50
N HIS A 70 2.82 -5.70 -15.76
CA HIS A 70 2.72 -5.69 -14.29
C HIS A 70 4.03 -6.11 -13.60
N THR A 71 4.93 -6.81 -14.30
CA THR A 71 6.20 -7.27 -13.74
C THR A 71 7.41 -6.41 -14.13
N GLN A 72 7.24 -5.50 -15.10
CA GLN A 72 8.30 -4.65 -15.69
C GLN A 72 7.77 -3.23 -15.91
N ARG A 73 7.12 -2.63 -14.90
CA ARG A 73 6.56 -1.28 -14.98
C ARG A 73 7.46 -0.25 -14.27
N ASP A 74 7.15 1.01 -14.43
CA ASP A 74 7.70 2.08 -13.59
C ASP A 74 7.09 1.97 -12.17
N TRP A 75 7.91 1.59 -11.20
CA TRP A 75 7.48 1.36 -9.81
C TRP A 75 7.07 2.64 -9.07
N SER A 76 7.40 3.81 -9.60
CA SER A 76 6.96 5.10 -9.06
C SER A 76 5.51 5.44 -9.43
N GLN A 77 4.93 4.73 -10.41
CA GLN A 77 3.55 4.93 -10.80
C GLN A 77 2.59 4.13 -9.90
N PRO A 78 1.39 4.64 -9.64
CA PRO A 78 0.34 3.86 -8.97
C PRO A 78 0.08 2.54 -9.68
N TYR A 79 -0.20 1.50 -8.89
CA TYR A 79 -0.64 0.22 -9.45
C TYR A 79 -2.07 0.35 -9.98
N THR A 80 -2.33 -0.32 -11.09
CA THR A 80 -3.67 -0.43 -11.68
C THR A 80 -4.08 -1.89 -11.74
N ALA A 81 -5.23 -2.22 -11.14
CA ALA A 81 -5.77 -3.57 -11.13
C ALA A 81 -6.04 -4.11 -12.54
N SER A 82 -5.85 -5.41 -12.71
CA SER A 82 -5.99 -6.12 -13.99
C SER A 82 -6.71 -7.45 -13.82
N LYS A 83 -7.62 -7.73 -14.76
CA LYS A 83 -8.29 -9.04 -14.82
C LYS A 83 -7.32 -10.19 -15.07
N ASP A 84 -6.24 -9.98 -15.79
CA ASP A 84 -5.24 -11.02 -16.02
C ASP A 84 -4.50 -11.39 -14.72
N VAL A 85 -4.17 -10.39 -13.90
CA VAL A 85 -3.57 -10.61 -12.57
C VAL A 85 -4.59 -11.31 -11.64
N GLU A 86 -5.85 -10.89 -11.67
CA GLU A 86 -6.92 -11.55 -10.92
C GLU A 86 -7.04 -13.03 -11.31
N GLN A 87 -6.98 -13.36 -12.60
CA GLN A 87 -7.00 -14.75 -13.08
C GLN A 87 -5.77 -15.56 -12.61
N ALA A 88 -4.59 -14.93 -12.57
CA ALA A 88 -3.40 -15.59 -12.03
C ALA A 88 -3.58 -15.94 -10.53
N TRP A 89 -4.09 -15.03 -9.73
CA TRP A 89 -4.44 -15.32 -8.33
C TRP A 89 -5.56 -16.35 -8.18
N LEU A 90 -6.60 -16.30 -9.04
CA LEU A 90 -7.66 -17.29 -9.05
C LEU A 90 -7.14 -18.73 -9.27
N GLN A 91 -6.14 -18.91 -10.12
CA GLN A 91 -5.51 -20.23 -10.29
C GLN A 91 -4.92 -20.73 -8.98
N VAL A 92 -4.22 -19.86 -8.24
CA VAL A 92 -3.66 -20.20 -6.92
C VAL A 92 -4.76 -20.60 -5.94
N TYR A 93 -5.83 -19.81 -5.86
CA TYR A 93 -6.90 -20.03 -4.89
C TYR A 93 -7.82 -21.22 -5.23
N ARG A 94 -7.94 -21.61 -6.51
CA ARG A 94 -8.70 -22.78 -6.94
C ARG A 94 -7.95 -24.09 -6.75
N ASP A 95 -6.63 -24.06 -6.73
CA ASP A 95 -5.81 -25.24 -6.42
C ASP A 95 -4.72 -24.92 -5.37
N PRO A 96 -5.13 -24.69 -4.11
CA PRO A 96 -4.19 -24.35 -3.05
C PRO A 96 -3.23 -25.50 -2.73
N LYS A 97 -3.55 -26.76 -3.09
CA LYS A 97 -2.63 -27.89 -2.89
C LYS A 97 -1.43 -27.83 -3.83
N ALA A 98 -1.65 -27.43 -5.09
CA ALA A 98 -0.58 -27.24 -6.06
C ALA A 98 0.25 -25.97 -5.82
N HIS A 99 -0.35 -24.95 -5.19
CA HIS A 99 0.23 -23.62 -5.03
C HIS A 99 0.26 -23.15 -3.57
N TRP A 100 0.53 -24.05 -2.63
CA TRP A 100 0.37 -23.79 -1.20
C TRP A 100 1.13 -22.55 -0.69
N ASP A 101 2.36 -22.38 -1.11
CA ASP A 101 3.19 -21.24 -0.72
C ASP A 101 2.67 -19.90 -1.29
N LEU A 102 2.13 -19.91 -2.51
CA LEU A 102 1.51 -18.72 -3.12
C LEU A 102 0.14 -18.43 -2.50
N TYR A 103 -0.61 -19.47 -2.15
CA TYR A 103 -1.87 -19.31 -1.41
C TYR A 103 -1.62 -18.66 -0.05
N GLN A 104 -0.64 -19.17 0.72
CA GLN A 104 -0.23 -18.56 1.98
C GLN A 104 0.21 -17.09 1.79
N LEU A 105 1.00 -16.81 0.75
CA LEU A 105 1.39 -15.43 0.44
C LEU A 105 0.16 -14.54 0.21
N GLY A 106 -0.85 -14.99 -0.52
CA GLY A 106 -2.08 -14.25 -0.74
C GLY A 106 -2.85 -13.95 0.55
N GLU A 107 -2.94 -14.94 1.45
CA GLU A 107 -3.56 -14.76 2.77
C GLU A 107 -2.76 -13.76 3.64
N GLU A 108 -1.43 -13.88 3.69
CA GLU A 108 -0.57 -12.96 4.43
C GLU A 108 -0.64 -11.51 3.90
N LEU A 109 -0.76 -11.34 2.58
CA LEU A 109 -0.99 -10.01 1.99
C LEU A 109 -2.33 -9.43 2.44
N THR A 110 -3.38 -10.26 2.47
CA THR A 110 -4.72 -9.86 2.95
C THR A 110 -4.67 -9.44 4.41
N ASP A 111 -4.04 -10.25 5.27
CA ASP A 111 -3.90 -9.98 6.70
C ASP A 111 -3.07 -8.69 6.95
N LEU A 112 -2.00 -8.49 6.17
CA LEU A 112 -1.18 -7.29 6.24
C LEU A 112 -2.00 -6.04 5.86
N GLU A 113 -2.78 -6.10 4.78
CA GLU A 113 -3.63 -4.98 4.39
C GLU A 113 -4.70 -4.69 5.45
N ASP A 114 -5.34 -5.72 6.01
CA ASP A 114 -6.33 -5.55 7.06
C ASP A 114 -5.72 -4.93 8.32
N ALA A 115 -4.57 -5.42 8.77
CA ALA A 115 -3.84 -4.87 9.91
C ALA A 115 -3.46 -3.39 9.66
N PHE A 116 -3.02 -3.05 8.45
CA PHE A 116 -2.66 -1.68 8.09
C PHE A 116 -3.88 -0.76 7.99
N ARG A 117 -5.01 -1.27 7.48
CA ARG A 117 -6.30 -0.58 7.46
C ARG A 117 -6.81 -0.31 8.87
N LEU A 118 -6.73 -1.30 9.75
CA LEU A 118 -7.09 -1.17 11.16
C LEU A 118 -6.23 -0.13 11.89
N TRP A 119 -4.92 -0.11 11.62
CA TRP A 119 -4.04 0.91 12.18
C TRP A 119 -4.44 2.32 11.71
N ARG A 120 -4.71 2.52 10.41
CA ARG A 120 -5.20 3.80 9.87
C ARG A 120 -6.49 4.22 10.56
N PHE A 121 -7.46 3.32 10.69
CA PHE A 121 -8.73 3.60 11.36
C PHE A 121 -8.53 4.05 12.81
N ARG A 122 -7.74 3.31 13.57
CA ARG A 122 -7.44 3.66 14.98
C ARG A 122 -6.73 5.01 15.07
N HIS A 123 -5.81 5.30 14.17
CA HIS A 123 -5.12 6.58 14.13
C HIS A 123 -6.09 7.74 13.85
N VAL A 124 -6.98 7.61 12.86
CA VAL A 124 -8.01 8.61 12.55
C VAL A 124 -8.88 8.87 13.77
N THR A 125 -9.40 7.81 14.40
CA THR A 125 -10.25 7.92 15.59
C THR A 125 -9.51 8.61 16.75
N THR A 126 -8.23 8.32 16.94
CA THR A 126 -7.41 8.98 17.97
C THR A 126 -7.24 10.46 17.68
N VAL A 127 -6.95 10.82 16.43
CA VAL A 127 -6.83 12.23 16.01
C VAL A 127 -8.17 12.97 16.20
N GLU A 128 -9.28 12.36 15.82
CA GLU A 128 -10.63 12.94 16.04
C GLU A 128 -10.91 13.21 17.52
N ARG A 129 -10.53 12.31 18.40
CA ARG A 129 -10.69 12.48 19.85
C ARG A 129 -9.83 13.60 20.45
N ILE A 130 -8.65 13.84 19.89
CA ILE A 130 -7.69 14.82 20.43
C ILE A 130 -7.95 16.22 19.90
N ILE A 131 -8.14 16.36 18.59
CA ILE A 131 -8.24 17.69 17.94
C ILE A 131 -9.64 18.00 17.38
N GLY A 132 -10.56 17.03 17.37
CA GLY A 132 -11.86 17.17 16.74
C GLY A 132 -11.75 17.43 15.26
N PHE A 133 -12.60 18.28 14.71
CA PHE A 133 -12.62 18.64 13.28
C PHE A 133 -11.72 19.84 12.94
N LYS A 134 -10.81 20.24 13.82
CA LYS A 134 -9.84 21.32 13.55
C LYS A 134 -8.85 20.89 12.48
N ARG A 135 -8.27 21.87 11.76
CA ARG A 135 -7.16 21.62 10.85
C ARG A 135 -5.99 21.00 11.60
N GLY A 136 -5.46 19.88 11.08
CA GLY A 136 -4.25 19.28 11.62
C GLY A 136 -3.05 20.19 11.48
N THR A 137 -2.10 20.07 12.38
CA THR A 137 -0.85 20.88 12.43
C THR A 137 0.07 20.66 11.20
N GLY A 138 -0.21 19.66 10.38
CA GLY A 138 0.60 19.29 9.21
C GLY A 138 0.13 19.88 7.87
N GLY A 139 -0.76 20.88 7.86
CA GLY A 139 -1.18 21.56 6.63
C GLY A 139 -2.12 20.78 5.71
N THR A 140 -2.44 19.53 6.05
CA THR A 140 -3.45 18.72 5.35
C THR A 140 -4.86 19.01 5.88
N GLY A 141 -5.88 18.66 5.10
CA GLY A 141 -7.30 18.91 5.43
C GLY A 141 -7.83 18.22 6.70
N GLY A 142 -6.94 17.85 7.64
CA GLY A 142 -7.28 17.23 8.91
C GLY A 142 -7.97 15.88 8.75
N VAL A 143 -8.99 15.63 9.56
CA VAL A 143 -9.72 14.35 9.62
C VAL A 143 -10.32 13.94 8.27
N SER A 144 -10.77 14.90 7.44
CA SER A 144 -11.35 14.58 6.12
C SER A 144 -10.33 13.96 5.15
N TYR A 145 -9.08 14.41 5.19
CA TYR A 145 -7.99 13.77 4.45
C TYR A 145 -7.68 12.37 4.97
N LEU A 146 -7.58 12.24 6.31
CA LEU A 146 -7.28 10.96 6.93
C LEU A 146 -8.36 9.89 6.63
N ARG A 147 -9.62 10.28 6.58
CA ARG A 147 -10.72 9.38 6.21
C ARG A 147 -10.60 8.85 4.79
N LYS A 148 -10.17 9.67 3.82
CA LYS A 148 -9.91 9.20 2.44
C LYS A 148 -8.82 8.11 2.37
N MET A 149 -7.90 8.11 3.33
CA MET A 149 -6.86 7.09 3.38
C MET A 149 -7.39 5.72 3.83
N LEU A 150 -8.60 5.64 4.39
CA LEU A 150 -9.23 4.37 4.76
C LEU A 150 -9.73 3.60 3.53
N ASP A 151 -10.02 4.30 2.44
CA ASP A 151 -10.55 3.71 1.20
C ASP A 151 -9.46 3.14 0.28
N VAL A 152 -8.19 3.35 0.64
CA VAL A 152 -7.06 2.84 -0.17
C VAL A 152 -6.97 1.33 -0.07
N VAL A 153 -7.13 0.65 -1.20
CA VAL A 153 -6.91 -0.78 -1.37
C VAL A 153 -5.52 -1.00 -1.97
N LEU A 154 -4.73 -1.89 -1.37
CA LEU A 154 -3.34 -2.14 -1.75
C LEU A 154 -3.19 -3.34 -2.68
N PHE A 155 -4.01 -4.38 -2.47
CA PHE A 155 -3.96 -5.65 -3.20
C PHE A 155 -5.32 -5.98 -3.82
N PRO A 156 -5.78 -5.17 -4.82
CA PRO A 156 -7.17 -5.15 -5.25
C PRO A 156 -7.67 -6.49 -5.81
N GLU A 157 -6.83 -7.23 -6.54
CA GLU A 157 -7.24 -8.50 -7.14
C GLU A 157 -7.46 -9.59 -6.08
N ILE A 158 -6.68 -9.59 -4.99
CA ILE A 158 -6.84 -10.57 -3.92
C ILE A 158 -8.17 -10.36 -3.19
N TRP A 159 -8.64 -9.11 -3.11
CA TRP A 159 -9.96 -8.82 -2.56
C TRP A 159 -11.08 -9.16 -3.54
N SER A 160 -10.93 -8.82 -4.83
CA SER A 160 -12.00 -9.04 -5.82
C SER A 160 -12.23 -10.51 -6.14
N LEU A 161 -11.17 -11.33 -6.17
CA LEU A 161 -11.29 -12.76 -6.50
C LEU A 161 -12.19 -13.54 -5.53
N ARG A 162 -12.40 -13.03 -4.30
CA ARG A 162 -13.30 -13.66 -3.32
C ARG A 162 -14.75 -13.77 -3.84
N THR A 163 -15.12 -12.90 -4.78
CA THR A 163 -16.43 -12.94 -5.42
C THR A 163 -16.52 -14.01 -6.51
N GLU A 164 -15.37 -14.46 -7.04
CA GLU A 164 -15.26 -15.43 -8.13
C GLU A 164 -14.97 -16.86 -7.67
N LEU A 165 -14.75 -17.06 -6.37
CA LEU A 165 -14.53 -18.37 -5.74
C LEU A 165 -15.85 -19.05 -5.39
#